data_da3893d2a187b9c7704e3cd2fa439100
#
_entry.id   da3893d2a187b9c7704e3cd2fa439100
#
_cell.length_a   1.000
_cell.length_b   1.000
_cell.length_c   1.000
_cell.angle_alpha   90.00
_cell.angle_beta   90.00
_cell.angle_gamma   90.00
#
_symmetry.space_group_name_H-M   'P 1'
#
loop_
_entity.id
_entity.type
_entity.pdbx_description
1 polymer ?
#
loop_
_entity_poly.entity_id
_entity_poly.type
_entity_poly.pdbx_seq_one_letter_code
_entity_poly.pdbx_strand_id
1 'polypeptide(L)'
;MIELAIFLHSLIVGFMLFFIGVVSPVVFKSLNNEEAGIFLRKLFPRMFLYGMILALIAFILTINNYTSIYWIISLVSAIFFATNLFFITPRINQFRDEANLGNPQSEKNFKRFHFLSVFLFMIQLLSSLYLLTIFFY
;
A
#
# COMPACT_ATOMS: atom_id res chain seq x y z
N MET A 1 11.27 -16.42 -14.90
CA MET A 1 10.07 -15.56 -14.77
C MET A 1 9.64 -15.42 -13.31
N ILE A 2 9.52 -16.52 -12.55
CA ILE A 2 9.19 -16.46 -11.11
C ILE A 2 10.26 -15.68 -10.33
N GLU A 3 11.53 -15.90 -10.56
CA GLU A 3 12.63 -15.18 -9.92
C GLU A 3 12.52 -13.65 -10.07
N LEU A 4 12.15 -13.19 -11.26
CA LEU A 4 11.93 -11.75 -11.49
C LEU A 4 10.68 -11.24 -10.74
N ALA A 5 9.60 -12.04 -10.68
CA ALA A 5 8.44 -11.69 -9.88
C ALA A 5 8.78 -11.61 -8.38
N ILE A 6 9.60 -12.54 -7.86
CA ILE A 6 10.11 -12.51 -6.49
C ILE A 6 10.97 -11.27 -6.24
N PHE A 7 11.83 -10.90 -7.18
CA PHE A 7 12.58 -9.65 -7.08
C PHE A 7 11.65 -8.43 -6.97
N LEU A 8 10.58 -8.38 -7.77
CA LEU A 8 9.59 -7.29 -7.69
C LEU A 8 8.85 -7.29 -6.34
N HIS A 9 8.49 -8.46 -5.79
CA HIS A 9 7.93 -8.54 -4.44
C HIS A 9 8.92 -8.13 -3.36
N SER A 10 10.23 -8.38 -3.55
CA SER A 10 11.28 -7.87 -2.64
C SER A 10 11.34 -6.35 -2.63
N LEU A 11 11.17 -5.71 -3.79
CA LEU A 11 11.05 -4.25 -3.88
C LEU A 11 9.79 -3.73 -3.17
N ILE A 12 8.64 -4.44 -3.31
CA ILE A 12 7.41 -4.09 -2.58
C ILE A 12 7.66 -4.15 -1.07
N VAL A 13 8.20 -5.24 -0.56
CA VAL A 13 8.55 -5.37 0.86
C VAL A 13 9.52 -4.28 1.29
N GLY A 14 10.55 -4.02 0.50
CA GLY A 14 11.59 -3.02 0.79
C GLY A 14 11.01 -1.62 0.97
N PHE A 15 10.20 -1.13 0.02
CA PHE A 15 9.63 0.22 0.15
C PHE A 15 8.57 0.31 1.27
N MET A 16 7.82 -0.75 1.51
CA MET A 16 6.83 -0.78 2.60
C MET A 16 7.51 -0.73 3.97
N LEU A 17 8.55 -1.53 4.19
CA LEU A 17 9.33 -1.50 5.42
C LEU A 17 10.07 -0.18 5.60
N PHE A 18 10.63 0.38 4.52
CA PHE A 18 11.26 1.70 4.54
C PHE A 18 10.27 2.80 4.94
N PHE A 19 9.05 2.75 4.39
CA PHE A 19 8.00 3.68 4.81
C PHE A 19 7.68 3.54 6.31
N ILE A 20 7.47 2.33 6.81
CA ILE A 20 7.11 2.08 8.20
C ILE A 20 8.26 2.47 9.16
N GLY A 21 9.48 2.04 8.84
CA GLY A 21 10.63 2.17 9.74
C GLY A 21 11.36 3.50 9.67
N VAL A 22 11.28 4.21 8.55
CA VAL A 22 12.04 5.43 8.31
C VAL A 22 11.13 6.62 8.01
N VAL A 23 10.32 6.54 6.94
CA VAL A 23 9.55 7.71 6.49
C VAL A 23 8.52 8.14 7.52
N SER A 24 7.70 7.21 8.00
CA SER A 24 6.62 7.50 8.95
C SER A 24 7.13 8.11 10.27
N PRO A 25 8.13 7.53 10.95
CA PRO A 25 8.69 8.15 12.17
C PRO A 25 9.30 9.52 11.94
N VAL A 26 10.01 9.73 10.82
CA VAL A 26 10.61 11.03 10.50
C VAL A 26 9.53 12.09 10.26
N VAL A 27 8.50 11.76 9.48
CA VAL A 27 7.39 12.68 9.21
C VAL A 27 6.72 13.14 10.50
N PHE A 28 6.33 12.19 11.38
CA PHE A 28 5.60 12.53 12.62
C PHE A 28 6.46 13.16 13.71
N LYS A 29 7.79 13.04 13.65
CA LYS A 29 8.71 13.71 14.57
C LYS A 29 9.13 15.10 14.10
N SER A 30 9.17 15.33 12.79
CA SER A 30 9.76 16.54 12.19
C SER A 30 8.73 17.55 11.71
N LEU A 31 7.50 17.11 11.44
CA LEU A 31 6.43 17.95 10.90
C LEU A 31 5.28 18.06 11.90
N ASN A 32 4.61 19.23 11.92
CA ASN A 32 3.35 19.36 12.64
C ASN A 32 2.21 18.58 11.91
N ASN A 33 1.06 18.46 12.55
CA ASN A 33 -0.06 17.66 12.02
C ASN A 33 -0.57 18.12 10.65
N GLU A 34 -0.55 19.42 10.38
CA GLU A 34 -0.98 20.01 9.11
C GLU A 34 0.02 19.68 8.00
N GLU A 35 1.30 19.97 8.25
CA GLU A 35 2.40 19.69 7.31
C GLU A 35 2.53 18.19 7.00
N ALA A 36 2.48 17.34 8.02
CA ALA A 36 2.46 15.88 7.87
C ALA A 36 1.30 15.43 6.99
N GLY A 37 0.11 16.02 7.19
CA GLY A 37 -1.06 15.74 6.38
C GLY A 37 -0.89 16.11 4.92
N ILE A 38 -0.34 17.29 4.63
CA ILE A 38 -0.05 17.75 3.26
C ILE A 38 0.98 16.84 2.59
N PHE A 39 2.03 16.47 3.31
CA PHE A 39 3.08 15.58 2.82
C PHE A 39 2.52 14.20 2.47
N LEU A 40 1.81 13.56 3.40
CA LEU A 40 1.27 12.21 3.22
C LEU A 40 0.21 12.15 2.11
N ARG A 41 -0.60 13.20 1.94
CA ARG A 41 -1.56 13.34 0.83
C ARG A 41 -0.89 13.28 -0.55
N LYS A 42 0.35 13.76 -0.66
CA LYS A 42 1.15 13.69 -1.90
C LYS A 42 1.93 12.38 -2.04
N LEU A 43 2.35 11.80 -0.91
CA LEU A 43 3.18 10.60 -0.88
C LEU A 43 2.37 9.33 -1.18
N PHE A 44 1.25 9.11 -0.48
CA PHE A 44 0.49 7.87 -0.59
C PHE A 44 0.03 7.50 -2.00
N PRO A 45 -0.53 8.42 -2.82
CA PRO A 45 -0.91 8.08 -4.18
C PRO A 45 0.27 7.58 -5.02
N ARG A 46 1.46 8.20 -4.86
CA ARG A 46 2.68 7.79 -5.58
C ARG A 46 3.18 6.43 -5.12
N MET A 47 3.15 6.19 -3.82
CA MET A 47 3.57 4.93 -3.22
C MET A 47 2.66 3.78 -3.64
N PHE A 48 1.33 3.98 -3.64
CA PHE A 48 0.38 2.97 -4.08
C PHE A 48 0.45 2.74 -5.60
N LEU A 49 0.66 3.79 -6.40
CA LEU A 49 0.90 3.65 -7.84
C LEU A 49 2.15 2.83 -8.13
N TYR A 50 3.25 3.11 -7.45
CA TYR A 50 4.49 2.35 -7.57
C TYR A 50 4.29 0.87 -7.22
N GLY A 51 3.67 0.58 -6.08
CA GLY A 51 3.35 -0.78 -5.65
C GLY A 51 2.44 -1.51 -6.64
N MET A 52 1.41 -0.83 -7.18
CA MET A 52 0.50 -1.37 -8.19
C MET A 52 1.26 -1.77 -9.46
N ILE A 53 2.14 -0.91 -9.95
CA ILE A 53 2.95 -1.20 -11.16
C ILE A 53 3.83 -2.43 -10.94
N LEU A 54 4.55 -2.51 -9.82
CA LEU A 54 5.40 -3.66 -9.50
C LEU A 54 4.58 -4.96 -9.42
N ALA A 55 3.43 -4.92 -8.73
CA ALA A 55 2.55 -6.08 -8.60
C ALA A 55 1.92 -6.51 -9.92
N LEU A 56 1.53 -5.57 -10.79
CA LEU A 56 1.02 -5.86 -12.14
C LEU A 56 2.09 -6.52 -13.02
N ILE A 57 3.33 -6.04 -12.99
CA ILE A 57 4.43 -6.65 -13.74
C ILE A 57 4.68 -8.06 -13.21
N ALA A 58 4.72 -8.25 -11.87
CA ALA A 58 4.88 -9.57 -11.26
C ALA A 58 3.75 -10.53 -11.66
N PHE A 59 2.50 -10.05 -11.73
CA PHE A 59 1.35 -10.81 -12.22
C PHE A 59 1.54 -11.23 -13.69
N ILE A 60 1.89 -10.31 -14.58
CA ILE A 60 2.12 -10.61 -16.02
C ILE A 60 3.22 -11.66 -16.20
N LEU A 61 4.28 -11.58 -15.41
CA LEU A 61 5.39 -12.53 -15.45
C LEU A 61 5.03 -13.95 -14.99
N THR A 62 3.99 -14.08 -14.16
CA THR A 62 3.62 -15.34 -13.51
C THR A 62 2.31 -15.96 -13.99
N ILE A 63 1.48 -15.22 -14.75
CA ILE A 63 0.14 -15.66 -15.17
C ILE A 63 0.15 -16.96 -15.98
N ASN A 64 1.19 -17.23 -16.74
CA ASN A 64 1.29 -18.48 -17.54
C ASN A 64 1.60 -19.73 -16.69
N ASN A 65 1.90 -19.55 -15.40
CA ASN A 65 2.12 -20.65 -14.47
C ASN A 65 0.90 -20.83 -13.55
N TYR A 66 -0.20 -21.35 -14.11
CA TYR A 66 -1.50 -21.46 -13.45
C TYR A 66 -1.53 -22.32 -12.19
N THR A 67 -0.53 -23.18 -12.00
CA THR A 67 -0.42 -24.04 -10.80
C THR A 67 0.27 -23.35 -9.63
N SER A 68 0.87 -22.19 -9.86
CA SER A 68 1.61 -21.48 -8.83
C SER A 68 0.78 -20.41 -8.12
N ILE A 69 1.02 -20.25 -6.83
CA ILE A 69 0.36 -19.20 -6.02
C ILE A 69 0.87 -17.78 -6.36
N TYR A 70 2.00 -17.65 -7.06
CA TYR A 70 2.66 -16.38 -7.33
C TYR A 70 1.78 -15.40 -8.12
N TRP A 71 1.09 -15.87 -9.16
CA TRP A 71 0.21 -15.01 -9.96
C TRP A 71 -1.00 -14.53 -9.18
N ILE A 72 -1.57 -15.39 -8.30
CA ILE A 72 -2.75 -15.03 -7.48
C ILE A 72 -2.38 -13.91 -6.51
N ILE A 73 -1.29 -14.08 -5.77
CA ILE A 73 -0.83 -13.07 -4.80
C ILE A 73 -0.45 -11.77 -5.50
N SER A 74 0.22 -11.84 -6.66
CA SER A 74 0.58 -10.65 -7.43
C SER A 74 -0.67 -9.89 -7.92
N LEU A 75 -1.68 -10.61 -8.42
CA LEU A 75 -2.95 -10.02 -8.85
C LEU A 75 -3.70 -9.36 -7.67
N VAL A 76 -3.83 -10.08 -6.56
CA VAL A 76 -4.51 -9.58 -5.35
C VAL A 76 -3.77 -8.34 -4.81
N SER A 77 -2.43 -8.36 -4.80
CA SER A 77 -1.64 -7.19 -4.41
C SER A 77 -1.89 -5.99 -5.33
N ALA A 78 -1.91 -6.20 -6.65
CA ALA A 78 -2.21 -5.14 -7.61
C ALA A 78 -3.62 -4.55 -7.38
N ILE A 79 -4.62 -5.40 -7.15
CA ILE A 79 -6.01 -4.97 -6.85
C ILE A 79 -6.04 -4.15 -5.55
N PHE A 80 -5.34 -4.57 -4.50
CA PHE A 80 -5.32 -3.85 -3.23
C PHE A 80 -4.62 -2.50 -3.33
N PHE A 81 -3.50 -2.42 -4.06
CA PHE A 81 -2.86 -1.13 -4.35
C PHE A 81 -3.76 -0.21 -5.17
N ALA A 82 -4.44 -0.74 -6.19
CA ALA A 82 -5.41 0.01 -6.99
C ALA A 82 -6.59 0.50 -6.14
N THR A 83 -7.12 -0.34 -5.24
CA THR A 83 -8.21 0.02 -4.31
C THR A 83 -7.77 1.14 -3.36
N ASN A 84 -6.57 1.06 -2.79
CA ASN A 84 -6.02 2.14 -1.99
C ASN A 84 -5.85 3.43 -2.80
N LEU A 85 -5.30 3.35 -4.02
CA LEU A 85 -5.01 4.50 -4.86
C LEU A 85 -6.29 5.22 -5.32
N PHE A 86 -7.22 4.47 -5.91
CA PHE A 86 -8.36 5.06 -6.62
C PHE A 86 -9.62 5.25 -5.78
N PHE A 87 -9.78 4.48 -4.69
CA PHE A 87 -11.01 4.51 -3.89
C PHE A 87 -10.77 4.97 -2.46
N ILE A 88 -9.81 4.40 -1.76
CA ILE A 88 -9.66 4.65 -0.31
C ILE A 88 -8.97 5.99 -0.07
N THR A 89 -7.84 6.26 -0.70
CA THR A 89 -7.07 7.51 -0.48
C THR A 89 -7.85 8.77 -0.81
N PRO A 90 -8.60 8.88 -1.92
CA PRO A 90 -9.45 10.04 -2.18
C PRO A 90 -10.50 10.27 -1.09
N ARG A 91 -11.11 9.21 -0.57
CA ARG A 91 -12.11 9.30 0.50
C ARG A 91 -11.48 9.70 1.85
N ILE A 92 -10.30 9.18 2.17
CA ILE A 92 -9.55 9.60 3.35
C ILE A 92 -9.29 11.11 3.30
N ASN A 93 -8.86 11.63 2.15
CA ASN A 93 -8.60 13.04 1.97
C ASN A 93 -9.88 13.89 2.11
N GLN A 94 -10.97 13.45 1.48
CA GLN A 94 -12.26 14.12 1.61
C GLN A 94 -12.74 14.18 3.08
N PHE A 95 -12.78 13.04 3.77
CA PHE A 95 -13.23 12.97 5.17
C PHE A 95 -12.35 13.78 6.11
N ARG A 96 -11.04 13.87 5.82
CA ARG A 96 -10.12 14.72 6.57
C ARG A 96 -10.47 16.20 6.41
N ASP A 97 -10.73 16.64 5.17
CA ASP A 97 -11.09 18.02 4.88
C ASP A 97 -12.42 18.39 5.56
N GLU A 98 -13.45 17.55 5.48
CA GLU A 98 -14.73 17.74 6.16
C GLU A 98 -14.61 17.71 7.68
N ALA A 99 -13.77 16.83 8.25
CA ALA A 99 -13.53 16.77 9.69
C ALA A 99 -12.85 18.06 10.20
N ASN A 100 -11.92 18.62 9.43
CA ASN A 100 -11.26 19.90 9.74
C ASN A 100 -12.25 21.09 9.73
N LEU A 101 -13.37 20.95 9.01
CA LEU A 101 -14.49 21.90 9.04
C LEU A 101 -15.48 21.65 10.18
N GLY A 102 -15.19 20.71 11.08
CA GLY A 102 -15.97 20.44 12.27
C GLY A 102 -17.08 19.38 12.11
N ASN A 103 -17.04 18.53 11.09
CA ASN A 103 -17.99 17.45 10.88
C ASN A 103 -17.59 16.19 11.69
N PRO A 104 -18.30 15.83 12.81
CA PRO A 104 -17.93 14.71 13.65
C PRO A 104 -18.10 13.35 12.96
N GLN A 105 -19.05 13.23 12.01
CA GLN A 105 -19.26 11.99 11.26
C GLN A 105 -18.11 11.73 10.31
N SER A 106 -17.56 12.76 9.68
CA SER A 106 -16.43 12.66 8.78
C SER A 106 -15.15 12.28 9.52
N GLU A 107 -14.97 12.69 10.78
CA GLU A 107 -13.86 12.23 11.62
C GLU A 107 -13.92 10.70 11.86
N LYS A 108 -15.11 10.16 12.14
CA LYS A 108 -15.30 8.70 12.29
C LYS A 108 -15.02 7.96 10.97
N ASN A 109 -15.51 8.49 9.87
CA ASN A 109 -15.29 7.91 8.54
C ASN A 109 -13.81 7.95 8.15
N PHE A 110 -13.12 9.05 8.43
CA PHE A 110 -11.66 9.15 8.25
C PHE A 110 -10.93 8.02 8.98
N LYS A 111 -11.21 7.80 10.27
CA LYS A 111 -10.57 6.74 11.07
C LYS A 111 -10.83 5.35 10.48
N ARG A 112 -12.07 5.07 10.03
CA ARG A 112 -12.45 3.78 9.41
C ARG A 112 -11.72 3.54 8.09
N PHE A 113 -11.70 4.51 7.19
CA PHE A 113 -11.04 4.39 5.91
C PHE A 113 -9.52 4.35 6.04
N HIS A 114 -8.95 5.09 6.98
CA HIS A 114 -7.53 5.01 7.31
C HIS A 114 -7.17 3.61 7.83
N PHE A 115 -7.95 3.06 8.77
CA PHE A 115 -7.75 1.68 9.25
C PHE A 115 -7.82 0.67 8.10
N LEU A 116 -8.82 0.78 7.21
CA LEU A 116 -8.95 -0.11 6.04
C LEU A 116 -7.72 -0.02 5.12
N SER A 117 -7.23 1.19 4.85
CA SER A 117 -6.02 1.41 4.05
C SER A 117 -4.80 0.71 4.66
N VAL A 118 -4.60 0.90 5.97
CA VAL A 118 -3.49 0.27 6.72
C VAL A 118 -3.64 -1.25 6.74
N PHE A 119 -4.85 -1.76 6.93
CA PHE A 119 -5.12 -3.19 6.94
C PHE A 119 -4.78 -3.85 5.59
N LEU A 120 -5.21 -3.26 4.47
CA LEU A 120 -4.85 -3.74 3.13
C LEU A 120 -3.33 -3.67 2.91
N PHE A 121 -2.69 -2.59 3.36
CA PHE A 121 -1.24 -2.43 3.29
C PHE A 121 -0.51 -3.55 4.03
N MET A 122 -0.96 -3.90 5.25
CA MET A 122 -0.37 -5.00 6.03
C MET A 122 -0.57 -6.36 5.36
N ILE A 123 -1.75 -6.63 4.78
CA ILE A 123 -1.97 -7.87 4.03
C ILE A 123 -1.01 -7.97 2.84
N GLN A 124 -0.80 -6.88 2.10
CA GLN A 124 0.14 -6.85 0.97
C GLN A 124 1.57 -7.14 1.42
N LEU A 125 2.00 -6.52 2.54
CA LEU A 125 3.33 -6.77 3.10
C LEU A 125 3.51 -8.24 3.47
N LEU A 126 2.57 -8.80 4.23
CA LEU A 126 2.62 -10.19 4.68
C LEU A 126 2.54 -11.19 3.51
N SER A 127 1.70 -10.93 2.51
CA SER A 127 1.58 -11.76 1.32
C SER A 127 2.87 -11.74 0.49
N SER A 128 3.50 -10.58 0.33
CA SER A 128 4.78 -10.48 -0.37
C SER A 128 5.91 -11.16 0.41
N LEU A 129 5.96 -11.02 1.74
CA LEU A 129 6.89 -11.77 2.59
C LEU A 129 6.68 -13.28 2.50
N TYR A 130 5.42 -13.73 2.47
CA TYR A 130 5.10 -15.14 2.28
C TYR A 130 5.65 -15.68 0.96
N LEU A 131 5.49 -14.94 -0.16
CA LEU A 131 6.08 -15.35 -1.45
C LEU A 131 7.61 -15.47 -1.38
N LEU A 132 8.28 -14.57 -0.68
CA LEU A 132 9.74 -14.65 -0.50
C LEU A 132 10.10 -15.90 0.31
N THR A 133 9.38 -16.20 1.39
CA THR A 133 9.67 -17.38 2.21
C THR A 133 9.51 -18.67 1.44
N ILE A 134 8.40 -18.89 0.72
CA ILE A 134 8.17 -20.13 -0.05
C ILE A 134 9.10 -20.29 -1.27
N PHE A 135 9.75 -19.20 -1.71
CA PHE A 135 10.72 -19.26 -2.79
C PHE A 135 12.10 -19.68 -2.31
N PHE A 136 12.50 -19.28 -1.10
CA PHE A 136 13.83 -19.56 -0.57
C PHE A 136 13.90 -20.81 0.30
N TYR A 137 12.77 -21.38 0.70
CA TYR A 137 12.66 -22.60 1.51
C TYR A 137 11.80 -23.66 0.84
#